data_7ed429f678f6388cac862f97b936e4b3
#
_entry.id   7ed429f678f6388cac862f97b936e4b3
#
_cell.length_a   1.000
_cell.length_b   1.000
_cell.length_c   1.000
_cell.angle_alpha   90.00
_cell.angle_beta   90.00
_cell.angle_gamma   90.00
#
_symmetry.space_group_name_H-M   'P 1'
#
loop_
_entity.id
_entity.type
_entity.pdbx_description
1 polymer ?
#
loop_
_entity_poly.entity_id
_entity_poly.type
_entity_poly.pdbx_seq_one_letter_code
_entity_poly.pdbx_strand_id
1 'polypeptide(L)'
;MKKGITAVFIIIVIVLGYVAVHALTAPVKLSAAQLGDQLIHSNKKGIDCFACHTIGKKGGSVGPNLSKEGLAKHSIKWLEVQIAEPAKNFKPGSTLTIDGKSYMAIMPDHKMLSKKELYELASYLESLK
;
A
#
# COMPACT_ATOMS: atom_id res chain seq x y z
N MET A 1 48.82 6.42 -34.75
CA MET A 1 47.71 5.46 -34.44
C MET A 1 47.48 5.21 -32.94
N LYS A 2 48.49 5.08 -32.08
CA LYS A 2 48.30 4.82 -30.62
C LYS A 2 47.52 5.91 -29.85
N LYS A 3 47.72 7.20 -30.17
CA LYS A 3 47.04 8.33 -29.47
C LYS A 3 45.52 8.36 -29.69
N GLY A 4 45.00 7.91 -30.84
CA GLY A 4 43.55 7.87 -31.10
C GLY A 4 42.83 6.77 -30.35
N ILE A 5 43.47 5.61 -30.17
CA ILE A 5 42.89 4.47 -29.45
C ILE A 5 42.71 4.79 -27.95
N THR A 6 43.69 5.49 -27.35
CA THR A 6 43.64 5.91 -25.95
C THR A 6 42.49 6.89 -25.70
N ALA A 7 42.28 7.86 -26.58
CA ALA A 7 41.19 8.82 -26.46
C ALA A 7 39.80 8.15 -26.54
N VAL A 8 39.62 7.22 -27.46
CA VAL A 8 38.36 6.45 -27.59
C VAL A 8 38.11 5.62 -26.36
N PHE A 9 39.12 4.99 -25.78
CA PHE A 9 38.97 4.18 -24.56
C PHE A 9 38.53 5.03 -23.35
N ILE A 10 39.12 6.23 -23.19
CA ILE A 10 38.75 7.15 -22.11
C ILE A 10 37.29 7.61 -22.25
N ILE A 11 36.84 7.93 -23.46
CA ILE A 11 35.46 8.33 -23.73
C ILE A 11 34.49 7.21 -23.38
N ILE A 12 34.80 5.96 -23.76
CA ILE A 12 33.95 4.79 -23.44
C ILE A 12 33.83 4.60 -21.92
N VAL A 13 34.94 4.71 -21.19
CA VAL A 13 34.93 4.57 -19.72
C VAL A 13 34.10 5.67 -19.06
N ILE A 14 34.20 6.90 -19.52
CA ILE A 14 33.40 8.03 -19.01
C ILE A 14 31.91 7.80 -19.28
N VAL A 15 31.56 7.40 -20.51
CA VAL A 15 30.16 7.14 -20.89
C VAL A 15 29.58 5.98 -20.09
N LEU A 16 30.32 4.88 -19.93
CA LEU A 16 29.86 3.73 -19.12
C LEU A 16 29.73 4.11 -17.65
N GLY A 17 30.65 4.89 -17.09
CA GLY A 17 30.56 5.41 -15.73
C GLY A 17 29.35 6.32 -15.53
N TYR A 18 29.09 7.23 -16.49
CA TYR A 18 27.94 8.12 -16.46
C TYR A 18 26.61 7.34 -16.51
N VAL A 19 26.47 6.37 -17.42
CA VAL A 19 25.28 5.52 -17.53
C VAL A 19 25.06 4.70 -16.27
N ALA A 20 26.13 4.12 -15.69
CA ALA A 20 26.02 3.35 -14.46
C ALA A 20 25.55 4.20 -13.28
N VAL A 21 26.09 5.41 -13.10
CA VAL A 21 25.67 6.33 -12.04
C VAL A 21 24.22 6.75 -12.24
N HIS A 22 23.79 7.09 -13.46
CA HIS A 22 22.39 7.46 -13.73
C HIS A 22 21.42 6.31 -13.51
N ALA A 23 21.80 5.07 -13.86
CA ALA A 23 20.97 3.89 -13.61
C ALA A 23 20.79 3.62 -12.10
N LEU A 24 21.84 3.86 -11.29
CA LEU A 24 21.79 3.66 -9.83
C LEU A 24 21.06 4.79 -9.10
N THR A 25 20.95 5.98 -9.68
CA THR A 25 20.30 7.16 -9.07
C THR A 25 18.87 7.39 -9.57
N ALA A 26 18.37 6.55 -10.49
CA ALA A 26 17.00 6.67 -10.97
C ALA A 26 16.00 6.50 -9.79
N PRO A 27 15.04 7.41 -9.64
CA PRO A 27 14.05 7.31 -8.57
C PRO A 27 13.24 6.02 -8.72
N VAL A 28 13.24 5.19 -7.67
CA VAL A 28 12.42 3.98 -7.63
C VAL A 28 10.95 4.38 -7.60
N LYS A 29 10.22 4.07 -8.67
CA LYS A 29 8.76 4.29 -8.73
C LYS A 29 8.07 3.19 -7.94
N LEU A 30 7.58 3.52 -6.75
CA LEU A 30 6.81 2.60 -5.92
C LEU A 30 5.47 2.23 -6.58
N SER A 31 5.07 0.99 -6.43
CA SER A 31 3.73 0.52 -6.82
C SER A 31 2.66 1.11 -5.88
N ALA A 32 1.39 1.08 -6.30
CA ALA A 32 0.28 1.52 -5.47
C ALA A 32 0.22 0.75 -4.14
N ALA A 33 0.45 -0.56 -4.15
CA ALA A 33 0.49 -1.38 -2.94
C ALA A 33 1.63 -0.97 -1.99
N GLN A 34 2.82 -0.66 -2.51
CA GLN A 34 3.93 -0.17 -1.68
C GLN A 34 3.67 1.21 -1.08
N LEU A 35 2.98 2.09 -1.82
CA LEU A 35 2.56 3.39 -1.31
C LEU A 35 1.47 3.23 -0.24
N GLY A 36 0.54 2.29 -0.42
CA GLY A 36 -0.49 1.93 0.57
C GLY A 36 0.12 1.36 1.85
N ASP A 37 1.14 0.50 1.74
CA ASP A 37 1.90 -0.01 2.88
C ASP A 37 2.56 1.14 3.67
N GLN A 38 3.21 2.07 2.99
CA GLN A 38 3.78 3.25 3.64
C GLN A 38 2.71 4.12 4.31
N LEU A 39 1.57 4.29 3.65
CA LEU A 39 0.49 5.13 4.14
C LEU A 39 -0.14 4.55 5.41
N ILE A 40 -0.44 3.26 5.46
CA ILE A 40 -1.06 2.59 6.61
C ILE A 40 -0.17 2.61 7.85
N HIS A 41 1.16 2.64 7.66
CA HIS A 41 2.16 2.73 8.74
C HIS A 41 2.53 4.17 9.13
N SER A 42 2.07 5.18 8.41
CA SER A 42 2.51 6.57 8.59
C SER A 42 1.76 7.35 9.66
N ASN A 43 0.64 6.85 10.17
CA ASN A 43 -0.30 7.56 11.07
C ASN A 43 -0.70 8.96 10.56
N LYS A 44 -0.55 9.22 9.25
CA LYS A 44 -0.95 10.49 8.64
C LYS A 44 -2.46 10.65 8.67
N LYS A 45 -2.94 11.86 8.84
CA LYS A 45 -4.37 12.20 8.82
C LYS A 45 -5.20 11.47 9.89
N GLY A 46 -4.59 11.00 10.98
CA GLY A 46 -5.28 10.28 12.05
C GLY A 46 -5.77 8.89 11.64
N ILE A 47 -5.21 8.30 10.59
CA ILE A 47 -5.52 6.93 10.18
C ILE A 47 -4.70 5.99 11.05
N ASP A 48 -5.37 5.23 11.89
CA ASP A 48 -4.77 4.17 12.70
C ASP A 48 -5.55 2.86 12.51
N CYS A 49 -5.31 2.19 11.39
CA CYS A 49 -5.93 0.90 11.11
C CYS A 49 -5.54 -0.17 12.14
N PHE A 50 -4.32 -0.05 12.69
CA PHE A 50 -3.80 -0.99 13.68
C PHE A 50 -4.46 -0.87 15.06
N ALA A 51 -5.15 0.22 15.36
CA ALA A 51 -5.95 0.32 16.58
C ALA A 51 -7.03 -0.76 16.64
N CYS A 52 -7.59 -1.13 15.49
CA CYS A 52 -8.71 -2.09 15.41
C CYS A 52 -8.34 -3.38 14.67
N HIS A 53 -7.49 -3.34 13.68
CA HIS A 53 -7.19 -4.48 12.80
C HIS A 53 -5.80 -5.03 13.01
N THR A 54 -5.66 -6.35 12.91
CA THR A 54 -4.34 -7.01 12.83
C THR A 54 -3.90 -7.13 11.38
N ILE A 55 -2.64 -6.78 11.08
CA ILE A 55 -1.96 -7.08 9.82
C ILE A 55 -0.60 -7.69 10.17
N GLY A 56 -0.34 -8.91 9.71
CA GLY A 56 0.82 -9.69 10.12
C GLY A 56 0.81 -10.00 11.61
N LYS A 57 1.77 -9.44 12.36
CA LYS A 57 1.88 -9.62 13.82
C LYS A 57 1.55 -8.35 14.62
N LYS A 58 1.04 -7.30 13.96
CA LYS A 58 0.77 -5.99 14.57
C LYS A 58 -0.71 -5.68 14.54
N GLY A 59 -1.19 -4.97 15.55
CA GLY A 59 -2.52 -4.37 15.59
C GLY A 59 -3.48 -5.00 16.60
N GLY A 60 -4.67 -4.43 16.65
CA GLY A 60 -5.76 -4.81 17.53
C GLY A 60 -6.63 -5.94 16.97
N SER A 61 -7.64 -6.33 17.76
CA SER A 61 -8.58 -7.40 17.43
C SER A 61 -10.05 -6.96 17.50
N VAL A 62 -10.29 -5.65 17.52
CA VAL A 62 -11.66 -5.06 17.51
C VAL A 62 -12.33 -5.29 16.16
N GLY A 63 -11.56 -5.17 15.07
CA GLY A 63 -11.97 -5.52 13.72
C GLY A 63 -11.36 -6.83 13.24
N PRO A 64 -11.76 -7.33 12.06
CA PRO A 64 -11.20 -8.53 11.48
C PRO A 64 -9.70 -8.41 11.18
N ASN A 65 -9.03 -9.56 11.16
CA ASN A 65 -7.64 -9.65 10.76
C ASN A 65 -7.51 -9.47 9.24
N LEU A 66 -6.78 -8.46 8.80
CA LEU A 66 -6.61 -8.10 7.39
C LEU A 66 -5.37 -8.74 6.75
N SER A 67 -4.61 -9.56 7.47
CA SER A 67 -3.34 -10.14 6.96
C SER A 67 -3.51 -10.96 5.68
N LYS A 68 -4.72 -11.40 5.38
CA LYS A 68 -5.08 -12.19 4.20
C LYS A 68 -6.25 -11.58 3.42
N GLU A 69 -6.41 -10.26 3.47
CA GLU A 69 -7.55 -9.58 2.83
C GLU A 69 -7.63 -9.87 1.33
N GLY A 70 -6.50 -9.96 0.63
CA GLY A 70 -6.47 -10.31 -0.79
C GLY A 70 -7.01 -11.72 -1.10
N LEU A 71 -7.11 -12.63 -0.12
CA LEU A 71 -7.75 -13.94 -0.29
C LEU A 71 -9.29 -13.85 -0.19
N ALA A 72 -9.84 -12.81 0.41
CA ALA A 72 -11.28 -12.56 0.47
C ALA A 72 -11.87 -12.17 -0.89
N LYS A 73 -11.01 -11.87 -1.89
CA LYS A 73 -11.38 -11.53 -3.27
C LYS A 73 -12.28 -10.29 -3.39
N HIS A 74 -12.23 -9.38 -2.42
CA HIS A 74 -12.87 -8.09 -2.55
C HIS A 74 -12.19 -7.29 -3.66
N SER A 75 -12.98 -6.61 -4.50
CA SER A 75 -12.40 -5.73 -5.53
C SER A 75 -11.77 -4.49 -4.88
N ILE A 76 -10.77 -3.90 -5.56
CA ILE A 76 -10.20 -2.60 -5.17
C ILE A 76 -11.32 -1.58 -4.90
N LYS A 77 -12.32 -1.53 -5.77
CA LYS A 77 -13.44 -0.59 -5.63
C LYS A 77 -14.27 -0.82 -4.37
N TRP A 78 -14.49 -2.09 -4.02
CA TRP A 78 -15.20 -2.43 -2.78
C TRP A 78 -14.38 -2.01 -1.56
N LEU A 79 -13.07 -2.26 -1.57
CA LEU A 79 -12.15 -1.86 -0.50
C LEU A 79 -12.07 -0.33 -0.35
N GLU A 80 -12.01 0.42 -1.46
CA GLU A 80 -12.07 1.89 -1.42
C GLU A 80 -13.32 2.39 -0.70
N VAL A 81 -14.49 1.81 -1.02
CA VAL A 81 -15.76 2.15 -0.36
C VAL A 81 -15.73 1.74 1.11
N GLN A 82 -15.24 0.53 1.42
CA GLN A 82 -15.14 0.04 2.80
C GLN A 82 -14.26 0.92 3.67
N ILE A 83 -13.17 1.46 3.13
CA ILE A 83 -12.29 2.37 3.86
C ILE A 83 -12.94 3.75 4.00
N ALA A 84 -13.44 4.32 2.91
CA ALA A 84 -13.96 5.69 2.90
C ALA A 84 -15.28 5.83 3.66
N GLU A 85 -16.21 4.91 3.44
CA GLU A 85 -17.59 4.97 3.90
C GLU A 85 -18.12 3.56 4.25
N PRO A 86 -17.64 2.92 5.33
CA PRO A 86 -17.98 1.53 5.66
C PRO A 86 -19.49 1.30 5.85
N ALA A 87 -20.24 2.33 6.21
CA ALA A 87 -21.71 2.28 6.31
C ALA A 87 -22.43 1.97 4.98
N LYS A 88 -21.75 2.12 3.84
CA LYS A 88 -22.30 1.71 2.53
C LYS A 88 -22.27 0.20 2.31
N ASN A 89 -21.33 -0.51 2.94
CA ASN A 89 -21.22 -1.95 2.83
C ASN A 89 -21.91 -2.67 4.00
N PHE A 90 -21.86 -2.09 5.21
CA PHE A 90 -22.42 -2.71 6.40
C PHE A 90 -23.23 -1.71 7.24
N LYS A 91 -24.40 -2.15 7.71
CA LYS A 91 -25.23 -1.31 8.58
C LYS A 91 -24.47 -1.02 9.90
N PRO A 92 -24.29 0.24 10.27
CA PRO A 92 -23.60 0.60 11.52
C PRO A 92 -24.25 -0.08 12.73
N GLY A 93 -23.40 -0.63 13.61
CA GLY A 93 -23.82 -1.33 14.82
C GLY A 93 -24.36 -2.75 14.59
N SER A 94 -24.43 -3.24 13.35
CA SER A 94 -24.78 -4.64 13.09
C SER A 94 -23.64 -5.58 13.44
N THR A 95 -23.97 -6.83 13.74
CA THR A 95 -22.97 -7.90 13.94
C THR A 95 -22.65 -8.58 12.62
N LEU A 96 -21.38 -8.75 12.34
CA LEU A 96 -20.83 -9.43 11.16
C LEU A 96 -20.07 -10.66 11.62
N THR A 97 -20.23 -11.78 10.92
CA THR A 97 -19.41 -12.98 11.15
C THR A 97 -18.39 -13.11 10.02
N ILE A 98 -17.09 -13.00 10.37
CA ILE A 98 -15.97 -13.10 9.46
C ILE A 98 -15.00 -14.13 10.02
N ASP A 99 -14.65 -15.16 9.25
CA ASP A 99 -13.78 -16.28 9.66
C ASP A 99 -14.22 -16.94 10.99
N GLY A 100 -15.54 -17.09 11.17
CA GLY A 100 -16.13 -17.70 12.37
C GLY A 100 -16.10 -16.84 13.62
N LYS A 101 -15.68 -15.59 13.54
CA LYS A 101 -15.69 -14.61 14.64
C LYS A 101 -16.73 -13.52 14.39
N SER A 102 -17.36 -13.08 15.46
CA SER A 102 -18.33 -11.98 15.41
C SER A 102 -17.65 -10.64 15.67
N TYR A 103 -17.93 -9.67 14.80
CA TYR A 103 -17.45 -8.30 14.90
C TYR A 103 -18.63 -7.33 14.81
N MET A 104 -18.55 -6.21 15.52
CA MET A 104 -19.51 -5.13 15.39
C MET A 104 -19.09 -4.19 14.25
N ALA A 105 -20.03 -3.78 13.42
CA ALA A 105 -19.80 -2.82 12.33
C ALA A 105 -19.68 -1.38 12.88
N ILE A 106 -18.52 -1.06 13.45
CA ILE A 106 -18.20 0.23 14.08
C ILE A 106 -16.98 0.93 13.46
N MET A 107 -16.49 0.43 12.31
CA MET A 107 -15.37 1.07 11.61
C MET A 107 -15.73 2.52 11.27
N PRO A 108 -14.89 3.51 11.66
CA PRO A 108 -15.12 4.90 11.31
C PRO A 108 -14.93 5.14 9.82
N ASP A 109 -15.53 6.20 9.30
CA ASP A 109 -15.26 6.65 7.94
C ASP A 109 -13.91 7.36 7.82
N HIS A 110 -13.32 7.32 6.61
CA HIS A 110 -12.06 7.97 6.27
C HIS A 110 -12.20 8.85 5.01
N LYS A 111 -13.29 9.64 4.97
CA LYS A 111 -13.60 10.56 3.85
C LYS A 111 -12.55 11.62 3.61
N MET A 112 -11.64 11.87 4.57
CA MET A 112 -10.52 12.79 4.45
C MET A 112 -9.42 12.27 3.49
N LEU A 113 -9.45 11.00 3.13
CA LEU A 113 -8.52 10.41 2.18
C LEU A 113 -8.86 10.83 0.76
N SER A 114 -7.85 11.18 -0.02
CA SER A 114 -7.98 11.40 -1.45
C SER A 114 -8.27 10.08 -2.19
N LYS A 115 -8.83 10.16 -3.40
CA LYS A 115 -9.04 8.99 -4.25
C LYS A 115 -7.76 8.18 -4.49
N LYS A 116 -6.62 8.87 -4.60
CA LYS A 116 -5.32 8.24 -4.77
C LYS A 116 -4.93 7.44 -3.52
N GLU A 117 -5.05 8.03 -2.33
CA GLU A 117 -4.73 7.36 -1.07
C GLU A 117 -5.66 6.16 -0.81
N LEU A 118 -6.95 6.28 -1.13
CA LEU A 118 -7.89 5.16 -1.05
C LEU A 118 -7.48 4.01 -1.98
N TYR A 119 -7.12 4.31 -3.22
CA TYR A 119 -6.65 3.32 -4.18
C TYR A 119 -5.34 2.65 -3.72
N GLU A 120 -4.41 3.41 -3.15
CA GLU A 120 -3.14 2.90 -2.63
C GLU A 120 -3.37 1.94 -1.45
N LEU A 121 -4.20 2.32 -0.46
CA LEU A 121 -4.57 1.47 0.67
C LEU A 121 -5.32 0.21 0.22
N ALA A 122 -6.29 0.34 -0.68
CA ALA A 122 -7.04 -0.78 -1.22
C ALA A 122 -6.12 -1.75 -1.98
N SER A 123 -5.17 -1.22 -2.77
CA SER A 123 -4.16 -2.02 -3.48
C SER A 123 -3.23 -2.77 -2.52
N TYR A 124 -2.85 -2.15 -1.42
CA TYR A 124 -2.07 -2.81 -0.38
C TYR A 124 -2.85 -3.96 0.26
N LEU A 125 -4.08 -3.72 0.72
CA LEU A 125 -4.91 -4.74 1.35
C LEU A 125 -5.19 -5.90 0.39
N GLU A 126 -5.50 -5.63 -0.87
CA GLU A 126 -5.72 -6.66 -1.89
C GLU A 126 -4.45 -7.50 -2.14
N SER A 127 -3.27 -6.95 -1.94
CA SER A 127 -1.99 -7.65 -2.10
C SER A 127 -1.66 -8.62 -0.95
N LEU A 128 -2.32 -8.53 0.19
CA LEU A 128 -2.09 -9.37 1.38
C LEU A 128 -2.64 -10.78 1.17
N LYS A 129 -1.76 -11.80 1.26
CA LYS A 129 -2.07 -13.22 0.99
C LYS A 129 -1.48 -14.14 2.05
#